data_ec2a2853690538f8fee417e553681a28
#
_entry.id   ec2a2853690538f8fee417e553681a28
#
_cell.length_a   1.000
_cell.length_b   1.000
_cell.length_c   1.000
_cell.angle_alpha   90.00
_cell.angle_beta   90.00
_cell.angle_gamma   90.00
#
_symmetry.space_group_name_H-M   'P 1'
#
loop_
_entity.id
_entity.type
_entity.pdbx_description
1 polymer ?
#
loop_
_entity_poly.entity_id
_entity_poly.type
_entity_poly.pdbx_seq_one_letter_code
_entity_poly.pdbx_strand_id
1 'polypeptide(L)'
;LCGDPRRAGGQDCLCPACREGLSRLRLRDQVCLRCMTPLDEHGRCAFCAAGGLEGLQEGFAAFRHRGAARELVMQLKYRYCDEAADALALAMAQCVPPGRYDALVPVPLHARRQRTRGGNQAEILCRALSPRLGLPVLNLLTRVRETREQTSLARGDRLRNVQGAFSLAGEARGLRLLIVDDVRTTGATARACAQALSQGGARKLGILTATAAVQEEGKHHGINA
;
A
#
# COMPACT_ATOMS: atom_id res chain seq x y z
N LEU A 1 -18.99 4.37 -3.36
CA LEU A 1 -18.06 5.38 -3.90
C LEU A 1 -18.79 6.60 -4.42
N CYS A 2 -19.89 6.42 -5.17
CA CYS A 2 -20.70 7.53 -5.69
C CYS A 2 -21.64 8.14 -4.64
N GLY A 3 -21.71 7.59 -3.42
CA GLY A 3 -22.59 8.05 -2.35
C GLY A 3 -24.08 7.77 -2.57
N ASP A 4 -24.44 7.08 -3.64
CA ASP A 4 -25.84 6.74 -3.93
C ASP A 4 -26.16 5.31 -3.46
N PRO A 5 -26.86 5.16 -2.31
CA PRO A 5 -27.20 3.85 -1.75
C PRO A 5 -28.13 3.04 -2.66
N ARG A 6 -28.88 3.70 -3.56
CA ARG A 6 -29.78 3.03 -4.51
C ARG A 6 -29.06 2.33 -5.65
N ARG A 7 -27.74 2.63 -5.84
CA ARG A 7 -26.88 2.03 -6.86
C ARG A 7 -26.05 0.86 -6.32
N ALA A 8 -26.01 0.65 -5.02
CA ALA A 8 -25.39 -0.51 -4.41
C ALA A 8 -26.41 -1.66 -4.42
N GLY A 9 -26.23 -2.62 -5.31
CA GLY A 9 -27.08 -3.82 -5.37
C GLY A 9 -26.62 -4.87 -4.35
N GLY A 10 -27.46 -5.15 -3.35
CA GLY A 10 -27.27 -6.29 -2.45
C GLY A 10 -26.03 -6.22 -1.55
N GLN A 11 -25.29 -7.34 -1.47
CA GLN A 11 -24.11 -7.49 -0.61
C GLN A 11 -22.84 -6.74 -1.08
N ASP A 12 -22.90 -6.01 -2.19
CA ASP A 12 -21.77 -5.30 -2.79
C ASP A 12 -21.78 -3.80 -2.42
N CYS A 13 -20.76 -3.34 -1.78
CA CYS A 13 -20.53 -1.91 -1.47
C CYS A 13 -20.26 -1.03 -2.71
N LEU A 14 -20.11 -1.64 -3.90
CA LEU A 14 -19.79 -0.96 -5.15
C LEU A 14 -20.91 -1.11 -6.17
N CYS A 15 -21.47 0.01 -6.64
CA CYS A 15 -22.36 -0.01 -7.78
C CYS A 15 -21.60 -0.43 -9.06
N PRO A 16 -22.29 -0.91 -10.12
CA PRO A 16 -21.64 -1.39 -11.36
C PRO A 16 -20.67 -0.38 -11.97
N ALA A 17 -21.01 0.90 -12.04
CA ALA A 17 -20.13 1.94 -12.57
C ALA A 17 -18.86 2.15 -11.72
N CYS A 18 -18.99 2.11 -10.39
CA CYS A 18 -17.83 2.18 -9.48
C CYS A 18 -16.93 0.95 -9.62
N ARG A 19 -17.51 -0.23 -9.81
CA ARG A 19 -16.79 -1.49 -10.04
C ARG A 19 -16.04 -1.45 -11.37
N GLU A 20 -16.68 -1.00 -12.43
CA GLU A 20 -16.03 -0.82 -13.73
C GLU A 20 -14.89 0.20 -13.65
N GLY A 21 -15.13 1.37 -13.04
CA GLY A 21 -14.11 2.38 -12.81
C GLY A 21 -12.91 1.85 -12.02
N LEU A 22 -13.15 0.99 -11.03
CA LEU A 22 -12.10 0.34 -10.26
C LEU A 22 -11.34 -0.70 -11.09
N SER A 23 -12.04 -1.49 -11.90
CA SER A 23 -11.43 -2.50 -12.79
C SER A 23 -10.44 -1.88 -13.78
N ARG A 24 -10.76 -0.72 -14.35
CA ARG A 24 -9.88 0.03 -15.27
C ARG A 24 -8.59 0.55 -14.61
N LEU A 25 -8.55 0.59 -13.29
CA LEU A 25 -7.39 1.06 -12.51
C LEU A 25 -6.47 -0.08 -12.04
N ARG A 26 -6.80 -1.34 -12.35
CA ARG A 26 -5.98 -2.50 -12.00
C ARG A 26 -4.59 -2.40 -12.62
N LEU A 27 -3.58 -2.74 -11.81
CA LEU A 27 -2.20 -2.86 -12.25
C LEU A 27 -1.95 -4.30 -12.71
N ARG A 28 -2.12 -4.57 -14.02
CA ARG A 28 -1.96 -5.91 -14.63
C ARG A 28 -0.99 -5.90 -15.79
N ASP A 29 -1.17 -4.97 -16.73
CA ASP A 29 -0.44 -4.95 -17.98
C ASP A 29 0.64 -3.85 -17.97
N GLN A 30 1.74 -4.09 -18.69
CA GLN A 30 2.86 -3.17 -18.82
C GLN A 30 3.37 -2.65 -17.47
N VAL A 31 3.49 -3.56 -16.49
CA VAL A 31 3.97 -3.27 -15.15
C VAL A 31 5.32 -3.94 -14.90
N CYS A 32 6.10 -3.32 -14.03
CA CYS A 32 7.36 -3.88 -13.55
C CYS A 32 7.11 -5.19 -12.78
N LEU A 33 7.73 -6.27 -13.19
CA LEU A 33 7.59 -7.59 -12.55
C LEU A 33 8.07 -7.60 -11.09
N ARG A 34 8.93 -6.66 -10.71
CA ARG A 34 9.45 -6.56 -9.35
C ARG A 34 8.55 -5.76 -8.40
N CYS A 35 7.81 -4.74 -8.89
CA CYS A 35 7.08 -3.82 -8.01
C CYS A 35 5.67 -3.45 -8.47
N MET A 36 5.21 -3.98 -9.61
CA MET A 36 3.91 -3.68 -10.21
C MET A 36 3.67 -2.17 -10.48
N THR A 37 4.72 -1.35 -10.53
CA THR A 37 4.59 0.02 -11.04
C THR A 37 4.53 -0.02 -12.56
N PRO A 38 3.64 0.75 -13.21
CA PRO A 38 3.64 0.86 -14.66
C PRO A 38 5.02 1.24 -15.20
N LEU A 39 5.37 0.64 -16.34
CA LEU A 39 6.60 0.93 -17.05
C LEU A 39 6.42 2.19 -17.92
N ASP A 40 7.50 2.90 -18.20
CA ASP A 40 7.52 3.96 -19.21
C ASP A 40 7.47 3.39 -20.65
N GLU A 41 7.44 4.24 -21.65
CA GLU A 41 7.45 3.86 -23.07
C GLU A 41 8.67 3.05 -23.49
N HIS A 42 9.76 3.11 -22.74
CA HIS A 42 10.99 2.34 -22.95
C HIS A 42 11.07 1.07 -22.11
N GLY A 43 9.98 0.66 -21.44
CA GLY A 43 9.93 -0.53 -20.59
C GLY A 43 10.68 -0.38 -19.25
N ARG A 44 11.01 0.84 -18.81
CA ARG A 44 11.75 1.10 -17.56
C ARG A 44 10.82 1.40 -16.41
N CYS A 45 11.22 1.01 -15.21
CA CYS A 45 10.49 1.29 -13.98
C CYS A 45 11.13 2.44 -13.19
N ALA A 46 10.57 3.63 -13.28
CA ALA A 46 11.05 4.81 -12.55
C ALA A 46 11.07 4.63 -11.02
N PHE A 47 10.12 3.85 -10.46
CA PHE A 47 10.09 3.56 -9.03
C PHE A 47 11.29 2.71 -8.57
N CYS A 48 11.61 1.63 -9.29
CA CYS A 48 12.77 0.79 -8.97
C CYS A 48 14.10 1.51 -9.23
N ALA A 49 14.21 2.26 -10.31
CA ALA A 49 15.38 3.06 -10.63
C ALA A 49 15.70 4.10 -9.55
N ALA A 50 14.66 4.63 -8.88
CA ALA A 50 14.79 5.57 -7.76
C ALA A 50 14.97 4.88 -6.39
N GLY A 51 15.35 3.60 -6.33
CA GLY A 51 15.55 2.86 -5.08
C GLY A 51 14.28 2.56 -4.30
N GLY A 52 13.12 2.56 -4.96
CA GLY A 52 11.81 2.41 -4.29
C GLY A 52 11.60 1.11 -3.53
N LEU A 53 12.33 0.03 -3.89
CA LEU A 53 12.32 -1.27 -3.20
C LEU A 53 13.63 -1.55 -2.44
N GLU A 54 14.39 -0.55 -2.04
CA GLU A 54 15.57 -0.77 -1.22
C GLU A 54 15.22 -1.52 0.08
N GLY A 55 15.93 -2.63 0.37
CA GLY A 55 15.64 -3.52 1.50
C GLY A 55 14.46 -4.48 1.28
N LEU A 56 13.80 -4.44 0.12
CA LEU A 56 12.68 -5.31 -0.25
C LEU A 56 13.01 -6.11 -1.51
N GLN A 57 12.64 -7.37 -1.57
CA GLN A 57 12.83 -8.22 -2.74
C GLN A 57 11.78 -7.93 -3.82
N GLU A 58 10.53 -7.70 -3.42
CA GLU A 58 9.43 -7.47 -4.35
C GLU A 58 8.34 -6.57 -3.76
N GLY A 59 7.51 -6.00 -4.61
CA GLY A 59 6.40 -5.16 -4.21
C GLY A 59 5.17 -5.39 -5.07
N PHE A 60 4.01 -5.37 -4.44
CA PHE A 60 2.71 -5.57 -5.09
C PHE A 60 1.83 -4.34 -4.86
N ALA A 61 1.01 -4.03 -5.85
CA ALA A 61 -0.03 -3.00 -5.73
C ALA A 61 -1.22 -3.38 -6.60
N ALA A 62 -2.42 -3.25 -6.07
CA ALA A 62 -3.62 -3.67 -6.78
C ALA A 62 -4.07 -2.63 -7.83
N PHE A 63 -3.98 -1.35 -7.51
CA PHE A 63 -4.54 -0.28 -8.35
C PHE A 63 -3.61 0.93 -8.50
N ARG A 64 -3.82 1.71 -9.57
CA ARG A 64 -3.32 3.08 -9.67
C ARG A 64 -4.02 3.96 -8.63
N HIS A 65 -3.27 4.83 -7.94
CA HIS A 65 -3.82 5.72 -6.89
C HIS A 65 -4.55 6.91 -7.52
N ARG A 66 -5.71 6.67 -8.13
CA ARG A 66 -6.59 7.71 -8.70
C ARG A 66 -8.04 7.26 -8.74
N GLY A 67 -8.96 8.18 -9.04
CA GLY A 67 -10.38 7.89 -9.22
C GLY A 67 -10.97 7.02 -8.11
N ALA A 68 -11.73 6.00 -8.48
CA ALA A 68 -12.42 5.09 -7.56
C ALA A 68 -11.49 4.40 -6.56
N ALA A 69 -10.26 4.06 -6.95
CA ALA A 69 -9.31 3.42 -6.04
C ALA A 69 -8.80 4.37 -4.94
N ARG A 70 -8.54 5.65 -5.29
CA ARG A 70 -8.21 6.68 -4.32
C ARG A 70 -9.37 6.92 -3.35
N GLU A 71 -10.59 6.95 -3.86
CA GLU A 71 -11.79 7.15 -3.03
C GLU A 71 -11.99 6.01 -2.02
N LEU A 72 -11.83 4.74 -2.41
CA LEU A 72 -11.86 3.61 -1.47
C LEU A 72 -10.83 3.75 -0.35
N VAL A 73 -9.60 4.15 -0.69
CA VAL A 73 -8.56 4.41 0.31
C VAL A 73 -8.95 5.55 1.25
N MET A 74 -9.61 6.60 0.75
CA MET A 74 -10.10 7.70 1.59
C MET A 74 -11.24 7.25 2.51
N GLN A 75 -12.17 6.42 2.03
CA GLN A 75 -13.21 5.83 2.87
C GLN A 75 -12.62 4.95 3.96
N LEU A 76 -11.62 4.13 3.62
CA LEU A 76 -10.89 3.35 4.62
C LEU A 76 -10.21 4.22 5.67
N LYS A 77 -9.67 5.40 5.28
CA LYS A 77 -8.98 6.32 6.20
C LYS A 77 -9.89 7.08 7.16
N TYR A 78 -11.08 7.44 6.71
CA TYR A 78 -11.93 8.39 7.43
C TYR A 78 -13.27 7.84 7.86
N ARG A 79 -13.71 6.70 7.31
CA ARG A 79 -15.01 6.10 7.62
C ARG A 79 -14.92 4.68 8.18
N TYR A 80 -13.71 4.08 8.25
CA TYR A 80 -13.49 2.68 8.70
C TYR A 80 -14.45 1.69 8.05
N CYS A 81 -14.67 1.87 6.75
CA CYS A 81 -15.63 1.09 5.98
C CYS A 81 -15.01 -0.29 5.70
N ASP A 82 -15.48 -1.32 6.39
CA ASP A 82 -15.00 -2.71 6.23
C ASP A 82 -15.27 -3.21 4.81
N GLU A 83 -16.36 -2.77 4.18
CA GLU A 83 -16.67 -3.09 2.79
C GLU A 83 -15.62 -2.51 1.81
N ALA A 84 -15.10 -1.31 2.10
CA ALA A 84 -14.00 -0.76 1.32
C ALA A 84 -12.72 -1.57 1.50
N ALA A 85 -12.44 -2.04 2.72
CA ALA A 85 -11.33 -2.94 2.99
C ALA A 85 -11.47 -4.25 2.25
N ASP A 86 -12.65 -4.85 2.24
CA ASP A 86 -12.94 -6.10 1.55
C ASP A 86 -12.77 -5.99 0.03
N ALA A 87 -13.29 -4.92 -0.57
CA ALA A 87 -13.12 -4.67 -2.00
C ALA A 87 -11.65 -4.49 -2.40
N LEU A 88 -10.87 -3.78 -1.58
CA LEU A 88 -9.44 -3.62 -1.79
C LEU A 88 -8.68 -4.93 -1.57
N ALA A 89 -8.96 -5.65 -0.47
CA ALA A 89 -8.28 -6.89 -0.10
C ALA A 89 -8.49 -8.00 -1.14
N LEU A 90 -9.69 -8.11 -1.73
CA LEU A 90 -9.95 -9.05 -2.82
C LEU A 90 -8.99 -8.84 -3.99
N ALA A 91 -8.79 -7.60 -4.37
CA ALA A 91 -7.90 -7.25 -5.46
C ALA A 91 -6.41 -7.38 -5.08
N MET A 92 -6.06 -7.03 -3.84
CA MET A 92 -4.69 -7.13 -3.32
C MET A 92 -4.24 -8.60 -3.23
N ALA A 93 -5.11 -9.49 -2.75
CA ALA A 93 -4.80 -10.92 -2.64
C ALA A 93 -4.44 -11.56 -3.98
N GLN A 94 -5.09 -11.14 -5.07
CA GLN A 94 -4.79 -11.62 -6.43
C GLN A 94 -3.41 -11.20 -6.96
N CYS A 95 -2.74 -10.24 -6.31
CA CYS A 95 -1.40 -9.80 -6.70
C CYS A 95 -0.29 -10.66 -6.08
N VAL A 96 -0.60 -11.42 -5.02
CA VAL A 96 0.40 -12.15 -4.23
C VAL A 96 0.41 -13.62 -4.64
N PRO A 97 1.54 -14.13 -5.18
CA PRO A 97 1.64 -15.57 -5.47
C PRO A 97 1.57 -16.40 -4.18
N PRO A 98 0.85 -17.53 -4.18
CA PRO A 98 0.69 -18.38 -3.00
C PRO A 98 2.04 -18.94 -2.50
N GLY A 99 2.15 -19.21 -1.20
CA GLY A 99 3.31 -19.83 -0.58
C GLY A 99 4.58 -18.98 -0.51
N ARG A 100 4.51 -17.71 -0.87
CA ARG A 100 5.67 -16.80 -0.90
C ARG A 100 6.04 -16.20 0.44
N TYR A 101 5.10 -16.08 1.35
CA TYR A 101 5.23 -15.42 2.65
C TYR A 101 4.68 -16.31 3.76
N ASP A 102 5.11 -16.04 4.98
CA ASP A 102 4.70 -16.74 6.21
C ASP A 102 3.70 -15.93 7.02
N ALA A 103 3.73 -14.58 6.90
CA ALA A 103 2.84 -13.69 7.63
C ALA A 103 2.67 -12.33 6.96
N LEU A 104 1.58 -11.64 7.33
CA LEU A 104 1.30 -10.23 7.02
C LEU A 104 1.78 -9.35 8.18
N VAL A 105 2.44 -8.24 7.85
CA VAL A 105 2.89 -7.24 8.84
C VAL A 105 2.27 -5.88 8.49
N PRO A 106 1.30 -5.39 9.26
CA PRO A 106 0.72 -4.07 9.02
C PRO A 106 1.73 -2.96 9.32
N VAL A 107 1.79 -1.94 8.47
CA VAL A 107 2.52 -0.71 8.76
C VAL A 107 1.85 -0.01 9.94
N PRO A 108 2.56 0.25 11.07
CA PRO A 108 1.94 0.87 12.23
C PRO A 108 1.73 2.37 12.04
N LEU A 109 0.62 2.88 12.55
CA LEU A 109 0.41 4.30 12.77
C LEU A 109 1.06 4.74 14.08
N HIS A 110 1.49 6.01 14.14
CA HIS A 110 1.89 6.61 15.41
C HIS A 110 0.67 6.71 16.36
N ALA A 111 0.87 6.46 17.66
CA ALA A 111 -0.21 6.39 18.65
C ALA A 111 -1.14 7.63 18.66
N ARG A 112 -0.59 8.82 18.44
CA ARG A 112 -1.39 10.05 18.31
C ARG A 112 -2.34 9.99 17.11
N ARG A 113 -1.87 9.51 15.94
CA ARG A 113 -2.71 9.38 14.74
C ARG A 113 -3.73 8.26 14.89
N GLN A 114 -3.38 7.19 15.57
CA GLN A 114 -4.31 6.10 15.85
C GLN A 114 -5.49 6.60 16.72
N ARG A 115 -5.21 7.43 17.73
CA ARG A 115 -6.27 8.07 18.54
C ARG A 115 -7.14 9.03 17.74
N THR A 116 -6.54 9.86 16.86
CA THR A 116 -7.27 10.86 16.06
C THR A 116 -8.09 10.23 14.94
N ARG A 117 -7.58 9.13 14.36
CA ARG A 117 -8.22 8.43 13.23
C ARG A 117 -9.12 7.27 13.67
N GLY A 118 -9.07 6.83 14.95
CA GLY A 118 -9.86 5.72 15.50
C GLY A 118 -9.34 4.31 15.12
N GLY A 119 -8.35 4.15 14.22
CA GLY A 119 -7.82 2.85 13.81
C GLY A 119 -6.63 2.93 12.85
N ASN A 120 -6.08 1.76 12.49
CA ASN A 120 -4.99 1.61 11.55
C ASN A 120 -5.49 0.94 10.26
N GLN A 121 -5.42 1.64 9.13
CA GLN A 121 -5.86 1.17 7.81
C GLN A 121 -5.13 -0.10 7.37
N ALA A 122 -3.82 -0.17 7.65
CA ALA A 122 -3.02 -1.35 7.31
C ALA A 122 -3.46 -2.59 8.12
N GLU A 123 -3.86 -2.43 9.38
CA GLU A 123 -4.41 -3.52 10.21
C GLU A 123 -5.77 -3.99 9.69
N ILE A 124 -6.64 -3.06 9.29
CA ILE A 124 -7.95 -3.39 8.70
C ILE A 124 -7.74 -4.19 7.39
N LEU A 125 -6.82 -3.73 6.52
CA LEU A 125 -6.47 -4.45 5.31
C LEU A 125 -5.87 -5.82 5.61
N CYS A 126 -4.98 -5.95 6.61
CA CYS A 126 -4.41 -7.24 7.02
C CYS A 126 -5.50 -8.21 7.50
N ARG A 127 -6.47 -7.76 8.30
CA ARG A 127 -7.60 -8.61 8.74
C ARG A 127 -8.42 -9.12 7.56
N ALA A 128 -8.69 -8.27 6.57
CA ALA A 128 -9.41 -8.67 5.37
C ALA A 128 -8.58 -9.58 4.44
N LEU A 129 -7.24 -9.42 4.40
CA LEU A 129 -6.32 -10.22 3.59
C LEU A 129 -6.03 -11.60 4.20
N SER A 130 -5.95 -11.70 5.53
CA SER A 130 -5.56 -12.91 6.25
C SER A 130 -6.32 -14.18 5.82
N PRO A 131 -7.66 -14.21 5.79
CA PRO A 131 -8.40 -15.39 5.34
C PRO A 131 -8.25 -15.64 3.84
N ARG A 132 -7.99 -14.61 3.02
CA ARG A 132 -7.85 -14.72 1.56
C ARG A 132 -6.50 -15.30 1.13
N LEU A 133 -5.46 -15.03 1.91
CA LEU A 133 -4.10 -15.50 1.64
C LEU A 133 -3.70 -16.71 2.50
N GLY A 134 -4.50 -17.06 3.52
CA GLY A 134 -4.14 -18.09 4.51
C GLY A 134 -2.92 -17.71 5.36
N LEU A 135 -2.69 -16.41 5.59
CA LEU A 135 -1.51 -15.91 6.31
C LEU A 135 -1.93 -15.26 7.64
N PRO A 136 -1.23 -15.55 8.76
CA PRO A 136 -1.45 -14.86 10.01
C PRO A 136 -1.01 -13.39 9.94
N VAL A 137 -1.59 -12.55 10.81
CA VAL A 137 -1.19 -11.15 10.98
C VAL A 137 -0.29 -11.05 12.19
N LEU A 138 0.92 -10.51 12.01
CA LEU A 138 1.91 -10.32 13.06
C LEU A 138 2.22 -8.83 13.23
N ASN A 139 1.97 -8.28 14.42
CA ASN A 139 2.27 -6.90 14.77
C ASN A 139 3.74 -6.76 15.21
N LEU A 140 4.66 -6.94 14.25
CA LEU A 140 6.11 -6.96 14.50
C LEU A 140 6.76 -5.57 14.51
N LEU A 141 6.01 -4.52 14.23
CA LEU A 141 6.53 -3.17 14.13
C LEU A 141 5.80 -2.21 15.07
N THR A 142 6.54 -1.29 15.67
CA THR A 142 6.01 -0.11 16.36
C THR A 142 6.54 1.15 15.69
N ARG A 143 5.72 2.22 15.67
CA ARG A 143 6.16 3.53 15.20
C ARG A 143 6.56 4.38 16.39
N VAL A 144 7.85 4.57 16.57
CA VAL A 144 8.46 5.21 17.75
C VAL A 144 8.59 6.73 17.59
N ARG A 145 8.45 7.28 16.37
CA ARG A 145 8.59 8.69 16.13
C ARG A 145 7.39 9.23 15.34
N GLU A 146 6.82 10.35 15.79
CA GLU A 146 5.84 11.11 15.02
C GLU A 146 6.53 11.74 13.80
N THR A 147 5.98 11.55 12.63
CA THR A 147 6.48 12.13 11.38
C THR A 147 5.42 12.99 10.74
N ARG A 148 5.81 14.03 10.01
CA ARG A 148 4.87 14.89 9.26
C ARG A 148 4.09 14.08 8.23
N GLU A 149 2.91 14.55 7.83
CA GLU A 149 2.15 13.88 6.78
C GLU A 149 2.94 13.89 5.47
N GLN A 150 3.09 12.69 4.87
CA GLN A 150 3.88 12.53 3.65
C GLN A 150 3.25 13.24 2.43
N THR A 151 1.93 13.49 2.48
CA THR A 151 1.19 14.21 1.43
C THR A 151 1.64 15.67 1.27
N SER A 152 2.15 16.29 2.34
CA SER A 152 2.61 17.68 2.36
C SER A 152 4.12 17.85 2.10
N LEU A 153 4.87 16.75 1.90
CA LEU A 153 6.32 16.78 1.79
C LEU A 153 6.81 16.53 0.37
N ALA A 154 7.90 17.21 -0.02
CA ALA A 154 8.64 16.92 -1.24
C ALA A 154 9.24 15.48 -1.20
N ARG A 155 9.57 14.91 -2.37
CA ARG A 155 10.02 13.51 -2.48
C ARG A 155 11.25 13.18 -1.61
N GLY A 156 12.26 14.05 -1.60
CA GLY A 156 13.49 13.87 -0.79
C GLY A 156 13.23 13.93 0.70
N ASP A 157 12.30 14.79 1.13
CA ASP A 157 11.95 14.96 2.54
C ASP A 157 11.16 13.77 3.10
N ARG A 158 10.41 13.04 2.24
CA ARG A 158 9.67 11.83 2.66
C ARG A 158 10.59 10.73 3.16
N LEU A 159 11.79 10.59 2.58
CA LEU A 159 12.79 9.62 3.01
C LEU A 159 13.36 9.97 4.39
N ARG A 160 13.81 11.20 4.56
CA ARG A 160 14.35 11.70 5.83
C ARG A 160 13.30 11.68 6.94
N ASN A 161 12.05 11.98 6.60
CA ASN A 161 10.94 12.03 7.54
C ASN A 161 10.65 10.70 8.24
N VAL A 162 10.85 9.55 7.59
CA VAL A 162 10.53 8.23 8.15
C VAL A 162 11.75 7.43 8.59
N GLN A 163 12.96 7.93 8.39
CA GLN A 163 14.20 7.26 8.83
C GLN A 163 14.21 7.10 10.35
N GLY A 164 14.41 5.84 10.85
CA GLY A 164 14.37 5.52 12.28
C GLY A 164 12.99 5.73 12.95
N ALA A 165 11.91 5.81 12.16
CA ALA A 165 10.57 5.97 12.71
C ALA A 165 9.92 4.66 13.16
N PHE A 166 10.51 3.52 12.80
CA PHE A 166 9.98 2.19 13.13
C PHE A 166 11.00 1.37 13.90
N SER A 167 10.54 0.60 14.88
CA SER A 167 11.32 -0.37 15.61
C SER A 167 10.62 -1.73 15.62
N LEU A 168 11.43 -2.79 15.77
CA LEU A 168 10.93 -4.15 15.93
C LEU A 168 10.24 -4.31 17.29
N ALA A 169 9.09 -4.99 17.31
CA ALA A 169 8.28 -5.24 18.50
C ALA A 169 8.04 -6.75 18.75
N GLY A 170 8.74 -7.63 18.03
CA GLY A 170 8.58 -9.07 18.12
C GLY A 170 9.71 -9.80 17.41
N GLU A 171 9.57 -11.09 17.16
CA GLU A 171 10.59 -11.89 16.50
C GLU A 171 10.31 -12.02 14.99
N ALA A 172 11.28 -11.59 14.16
CA ALA A 172 11.20 -11.64 12.71
C ALA A 172 12.16 -12.67 12.10
N ARG A 173 13.03 -13.30 12.91
CA ARG A 173 14.13 -14.16 12.47
C ARG A 173 13.64 -15.32 11.60
N GLY A 174 14.22 -15.45 10.42
CA GLY A 174 13.96 -16.51 9.47
C GLY A 174 12.63 -16.42 8.73
N LEU A 175 11.74 -15.48 9.08
CA LEU A 175 10.41 -15.34 8.48
C LEU A 175 10.46 -14.63 7.13
N ARG A 176 9.55 -15.04 6.23
CA ARG A 176 9.23 -14.36 4.97
C ARG A 176 8.01 -13.47 5.23
N LEU A 177 8.19 -12.17 5.29
CA LEU A 177 7.18 -11.22 5.75
C LEU A 177 6.68 -10.33 4.62
N LEU A 178 5.34 -10.18 4.52
CA LEU A 178 4.69 -9.27 3.61
C LEU A 178 4.17 -8.06 4.38
N ILE A 179 4.86 -6.93 4.21
CA ILE A 179 4.44 -5.64 4.78
C ILE A 179 3.18 -5.18 4.04
N VAL A 180 2.19 -4.67 4.76
CA VAL A 180 0.92 -4.18 4.18
C VAL A 180 0.71 -2.71 4.51
N ASP A 181 0.38 -1.90 3.46
CA ASP A 181 0.02 -0.48 3.60
C ASP A 181 -1.12 -0.13 2.63
N ASP A 182 -1.73 1.02 2.80
CA ASP A 182 -2.82 1.49 1.92
C ASP A 182 -2.29 2.10 0.60
N VAL A 183 -1.25 2.94 0.66
CA VAL A 183 -0.73 3.67 -0.50
C VAL A 183 0.79 3.62 -0.56
N ARG A 184 1.32 3.20 -1.68
CA ARG A 184 2.74 3.34 -2.00
C ARG A 184 2.96 4.56 -2.91
N THR A 185 3.82 5.48 -2.45
CA THR A 185 4.29 6.63 -3.23
C THR A 185 5.77 6.48 -3.57
N THR A 186 6.66 7.00 -2.73
CA THR A 186 8.12 6.90 -2.89
C THR A 186 8.71 5.59 -2.35
N GLY A 187 7.93 4.78 -1.63
CA GLY A 187 8.42 3.59 -0.92
C GLY A 187 9.14 3.89 0.40
N ALA A 188 9.22 5.15 0.82
CA ALA A 188 9.96 5.55 2.03
C ALA A 188 9.50 4.80 3.30
N THR A 189 8.18 4.69 3.52
CA THR A 189 7.60 3.94 4.64
C THR A 189 7.98 2.45 4.56
N ALA A 190 7.80 1.84 3.39
CA ALA A 190 8.11 0.43 3.18
C ALA A 190 9.58 0.11 3.45
N ARG A 191 10.51 0.97 2.99
CA ARG A 191 11.95 0.84 3.24
C ARG A 191 12.28 0.96 4.73
N ALA A 192 11.70 1.93 5.44
CA ALA A 192 11.94 2.11 6.87
C ALA A 192 11.41 0.92 7.69
N CYS A 193 10.25 0.35 7.33
CA CYS A 193 9.74 -0.89 7.92
C CYS A 193 10.64 -2.08 7.59
N ALA A 194 11.08 -2.20 6.33
CA ALA A 194 11.98 -3.27 5.90
C ALA A 194 13.32 -3.23 6.65
N GLN A 195 13.88 -2.06 6.89
CA GLN A 195 15.10 -1.90 7.68
C GLN A 195 14.96 -2.47 9.10
N ALA A 196 13.87 -2.14 9.80
CA ALA A 196 13.61 -2.64 11.14
C ALA A 196 13.43 -4.18 11.17
N LEU A 197 12.69 -4.73 10.20
CA LEU A 197 12.47 -6.17 10.10
C LEU A 197 13.74 -6.94 9.69
N SER A 198 14.56 -6.37 8.79
CA SER A 198 15.86 -6.96 8.41
C SER A 198 16.82 -7.01 9.59
N GLN A 199 16.88 -5.97 10.42
CA GLN A 199 17.66 -5.96 11.65
C GLN A 199 17.19 -7.05 12.64
N GLY A 200 15.89 -7.39 12.61
CA GLY A 200 15.32 -8.52 13.35
C GLY A 200 15.55 -9.89 12.72
N GLY A 201 16.32 -9.98 11.62
CA GLY A 201 16.68 -11.24 10.98
C GLY A 201 15.60 -11.82 10.05
N ALA A 202 14.68 -11.02 9.54
CA ALA A 202 13.72 -11.47 8.53
C ALA A 202 14.44 -12.01 7.29
N ARG A 203 14.01 -13.20 6.80
CA ARG A 203 14.63 -13.89 5.66
C ARG A 203 14.25 -13.28 4.32
N LYS A 204 13.01 -12.83 4.19
CA LYS A 204 12.48 -12.23 2.97
C LYS A 204 11.47 -11.15 3.33
N LEU A 205 11.51 -10.03 2.60
CA LEU A 205 10.60 -8.91 2.77
C LEU A 205 9.98 -8.51 1.45
N GLY A 206 8.65 -8.35 1.45
CA GLY A 206 7.88 -7.76 0.37
C GLY A 206 6.94 -6.68 0.90
N ILE A 207 6.40 -5.87 -0.02
CA ILE A 207 5.37 -4.87 0.29
C ILE A 207 4.13 -5.11 -0.57
N LEU A 208 2.96 -5.09 0.04
CA LEU A 208 1.67 -5.12 -0.62
C LEU A 208 0.89 -3.85 -0.28
N THR A 209 0.44 -3.12 -1.29
CA THR A 209 -0.37 -1.92 -1.11
C THR A 209 -1.67 -1.99 -1.89
N ALA A 210 -2.73 -1.37 -1.38
CA ALA A 210 -3.98 -1.26 -2.12
C ALA A 210 -3.77 -0.44 -3.39
N THR A 211 -2.99 0.65 -3.31
CA THR A 211 -2.73 1.51 -4.45
C THR A 211 -1.26 1.93 -4.55
N ALA A 212 -0.80 2.18 -5.79
CA ALA A 212 0.47 2.82 -6.07
C ALA A 212 0.24 4.17 -6.77
N ALA A 213 0.89 5.23 -6.26
CA ALA A 213 0.96 6.50 -6.96
C ALA A 213 1.96 6.35 -8.12
N VAL A 214 1.45 6.48 -9.33
CA VAL A 214 2.24 6.53 -10.57
C VAL A 214 2.48 8.00 -10.86
N GLN A 215 3.74 8.41 -11.04
CA GLN A 215 4.01 9.73 -11.59
C GLN A 215 3.55 9.72 -13.05
N GLU A 216 2.54 10.50 -13.37
CA GLU A 216 2.32 10.90 -14.76
C GLU A 216 3.49 11.82 -15.11
N GLU A 217 4.28 11.45 -16.11
CA GLU A 217 5.27 12.35 -16.70
C GLU A 217 4.51 13.60 -17.12
N GLY A 218 5.02 14.75 -16.68
CA GLY A 218 4.37 16.02 -16.84
C GLY A 218 3.96 16.25 -18.28
N LYS A 219 2.68 16.51 -18.52
CA LYS A 219 2.29 17.29 -19.67
C LYS A 219 3.05 18.62 -19.55
N HIS A 220 4.11 18.75 -20.35
CA HIS A 220 4.65 20.06 -20.63
C HIS A 220 3.48 20.90 -21.14
N HIS A 221 2.96 21.77 -20.30
CA HIS A 221 2.21 22.91 -20.77
C HIS A 221 3.21 23.73 -21.58
N GLY A 222 3.17 23.53 -22.89
CA GLY A 222 3.79 24.46 -23.83
C GLY A 222 3.19 25.84 -23.54
N ILE A 223 4.00 26.68 -22.94
CA ILE A 223 3.75 28.12 -22.93
C ILE A 223 3.99 28.53 -24.38
N ASN A 224 2.93 28.63 -25.16
CA ASN A 224 2.98 29.34 -26.40
C ASN A 224 3.02 30.83 -26.07
N ALA A 225 4.11 31.46 -26.49
CA ALA A 225 4.27 32.90 -26.59
C ALA A 225 3.24 33.52 -27.55
#